data_4bfaf08e639dfa975b2a966c16471101
#
_entry.id   4bfaf08e639dfa975b2a966c16471101
#
_cell.length_a   1.000
_cell.length_b   1.000
_cell.length_c   1.000
_cell.angle_alpha   90.00
_cell.angle_beta   90.00
_cell.angle_gamma   90.00
#
_symmetry.space_group_name_H-M   'P 1'
#
loop_
_entity.id
_entity.type
_entity.pdbx_description
1 polymer ?
#
loop_
_entity_poly.entity_id
_entity_poly.type
_entity_poly.pdbx_seq_one_letter_code
_entity_poly.pdbx_strand_id
1 'polypeptide(L)'
;PRETIATCDAGASRLLVVQKWESYGPREFLGSNGLGSMGYAVPGALAAKMAHPDRPCVAFVGDGGFMMSVAELQTSVTENLPIICVVFDDEEIGLIRVKQQLKQIPEYGVRIGGMHWDKLAQGFGADGVIVDNEQDLDTALRAAVKSGRTTVIGARIDGSGYVDQFNALREL
;
A
#
# COMPACT_ATOMS: atom_id res chain seq x y z
N PRO A 1 -6.00 8.47 -13.19
CA PRO A 1 -6.13 8.17 -14.63
C PRO A 1 -6.57 6.72 -14.86
N ARG A 2 -7.33 6.46 -15.95
CA ARG A 2 -7.85 5.12 -16.25
C ARG A 2 -6.76 4.11 -16.59
N GLU A 3 -5.66 4.57 -17.13
CA GLU A 3 -4.49 3.77 -17.51
C GLU A 3 -3.56 3.43 -16.34
N THR A 4 -3.91 3.82 -15.10
CA THR A 4 -3.08 3.54 -13.91
C THR A 4 -2.92 2.04 -13.68
N ILE A 5 -1.70 1.60 -13.43
CA ILE A 5 -1.42 0.23 -13.00
C ILE A 5 -1.32 0.22 -11.48
N ALA A 6 -2.12 -0.63 -10.86
CA ALA A 6 -2.10 -0.80 -9.42
C ALA A 6 -1.42 -2.12 -9.02
N THR A 7 -0.66 -2.08 -7.95
CA THR A 7 -0.15 -3.27 -7.29
C THR A 7 -0.66 -3.31 -5.86
N CYS A 8 -0.90 -4.49 -5.34
CA CYS A 8 -1.44 -4.65 -4.00
C CYS A 8 -0.71 -5.74 -3.22
N ASP A 9 -0.37 -5.41 -1.99
CA ASP A 9 0.30 -6.32 -1.06
C ASP A 9 -0.68 -7.29 -0.40
N ALA A 10 -0.15 -8.30 0.29
CA ALA A 10 -0.94 -9.11 1.21
C ALA A 10 -1.22 -8.31 2.50
N GLY A 11 -2.36 -8.54 3.11
CA GLY A 11 -2.75 -7.88 4.36
C GLY A 11 -4.26 -7.65 4.47
N ALA A 12 -4.69 -7.04 5.57
CA ALA A 12 -6.11 -6.74 5.80
C ALA A 12 -6.64 -5.73 4.77
N SER A 13 -5.87 -4.68 4.48
CA SER A 13 -6.21 -3.64 3.49
C SER A 13 -6.43 -4.18 2.08
N ARG A 14 -5.76 -5.30 1.71
CA ARG A 14 -5.94 -5.92 0.39
C ARG A 14 -7.40 -6.26 0.09
N LEU A 15 -8.14 -6.72 1.07
CA LEU A 15 -9.53 -7.13 0.91
C LEU A 15 -10.40 -5.96 0.39
N LEU A 16 -10.15 -4.75 0.87
CA LEU A 16 -10.84 -3.55 0.42
C LEU A 16 -10.37 -3.09 -0.96
N VAL A 17 -9.05 -3.05 -1.17
CA VAL A 17 -8.48 -2.60 -2.44
C VAL A 17 -8.95 -3.48 -3.59
N VAL A 18 -8.92 -4.82 -3.44
CA VAL A 18 -9.35 -5.76 -4.48
C VAL A 18 -10.83 -5.59 -4.82
N GLN A 19 -11.68 -5.27 -3.83
CA GLN A 19 -13.11 -5.10 -4.05
C GLN A 19 -13.48 -3.75 -4.69
N LYS A 20 -12.64 -2.72 -4.51
CA LYS A 20 -12.97 -1.35 -4.91
C LYS A 20 -12.20 -0.86 -6.13
N TRP A 21 -11.08 -1.49 -6.47
CA TRP A 21 -10.31 -1.11 -7.64
C TRP A 21 -11.01 -1.51 -8.92
N GLU A 22 -11.16 -0.57 -9.83
CA GLU A 22 -11.69 -0.80 -11.18
C GLU A 22 -10.55 -0.81 -12.19
N SER A 23 -10.35 -1.94 -12.86
CA SER A 23 -9.41 -2.08 -13.97
C SER A 23 -10.13 -1.88 -15.29
N TYR A 24 -9.58 -1.07 -16.19
CA TYR A 24 -10.14 -0.75 -17.50
C TYR A 24 -9.45 -1.50 -18.63
N GLY A 25 -8.36 -2.21 -18.33
CA GLY A 25 -7.60 -3.03 -19.25
C GLY A 25 -6.95 -4.25 -18.60
N PRO A 26 -6.39 -5.15 -19.39
CA PRO A 26 -5.72 -6.35 -18.86
C PRO A 26 -4.42 -5.98 -18.12
N ARG A 27 -4.12 -6.69 -17.05
CA ARG A 27 -2.91 -6.53 -16.24
C ARG A 27 -2.74 -5.15 -15.60
N GLU A 28 -3.82 -4.46 -15.32
CA GLU A 28 -3.82 -3.17 -14.62
C GLU A 28 -3.93 -3.29 -13.10
N PHE A 29 -4.21 -4.50 -12.61
CA PHE A 29 -4.17 -4.81 -11.19
C PHE A 29 -3.33 -6.06 -10.96
N LEU A 30 -2.24 -5.91 -10.18
CA LEU A 30 -1.29 -6.97 -9.91
C LEU A 30 -1.20 -7.23 -8.40
N GLY A 31 -1.18 -8.48 -8.00
CA GLY A 31 -1.07 -8.87 -6.61
C GLY A 31 -0.32 -10.17 -6.43
N SER A 32 0.25 -10.38 -5.26
CA SER A 32 0.90 -11.63 -4.88
C SER A 32 -0.14 -12.73 -4.64
N ASN A 33 -0.69 -13.31 -5.72
CA ASN A 33 -1.76 -14.32 -5.63
C ASN A 33 -1.24 -15.75 -5.39
N GLY A 34 0.05 -16.00 -5.63
CA GLY A 34 0.66 -17.32 -5.41
C GLY A 34 0.92 -17.57 -3.93
N LEU A 35 1.98 -16.98 -3.39
CA LEU A 35 2.38 -17.16 -1.99
C LEU A 35 1.71 -16.18 -1.03
N GLY A 36 1.09 -15.11 -1.53
CA GLY A 36 0.49 -14.09 -0.68
C GLY A 36 1.52 -13.32 0.14
N SER A 37 2.66 -12.99 -0.47
CA SER A 37 3.78 -12.34 0.21
C SER A 37 3.46 -10.89 0.56
N MET A 38 3.87 -10.45 1.73
CA MET A 38 4.05 -9.04 2.08
C MET A 38 5.33 -8.52 1.38
N GLY A 39 5.41 -7.20 1.15
CA GLY A 39 6.56 -6.56 0.48
C GLY A 39 6.57 -6.70 -1.05
N TYR A 40 5.48 -7.15 -1.66
CA TYR A 40 5.35 -7.31 -3.12
C TYR A 40 4.99 -6.00 -3.84
N ALA A 41 4.13 -5.16 -3.22
CA ALA A 41 3.48 -4.07 -3.95
C ALA A 41 4.47 -3.03 -4.49
N VAL A 42 5.47 -2.64 -3.70
CA VAL A 42 6.45 -1.61 -4.09
C VAL A 42 7.34 -2.11 -5.25
N PRO A 43 8.05 -3.24 -5.15
CA PRO A 43 8.82 -3.75 -6.28
C PRO A 43 7.94 -4.11 -7.49
N GLY A 44 6.70 -4.53 -7.26
CA GLY A 44 5.73 -4.75 -8.33
C GLY A 44 5.37 -3.47 -9.10
N ALA A 45 5.18 -2.36 -8.38
CA ALA A 45 4.93 -1.05 -9.00
C ALA A 45 6.15 -0.54 -9.78
N LEU A 46 7.36 -0.76 -9.26
CA LEU A 46 8.61 -0.45 -9.98
C LEU A 46 8.72 -1.25 -11.29
N ALA A 47 8.49 -2.56 -11.23
CA ALA A 47 8.49 -3.41 -12.41
C ALA A 47 7.45 -2.98 -13.44
N ALA A 48 6.23 -2.61 -12.97
CA ALA A 48 5.20 -2.07 -13.83
C ALA A 48 5.61 -0.74 -14.47
N LYS A 49 6.28 0.15 -13.71
CA LYS A 49 6.77 1.42 -14.20
C LYS A 49 7.90 1.25 -15.23
N MET A 50 8.78 0.28 -15.03
CA MET A 50 9.81 -0.08 -16.03
C MET A 50 9.18 -0.57 -17.33
N ALA A 51 8.16 -1.42 -17.25
CA ALA A 51 7.48 -1.96 -18.42
C ALA A 51 6.59 -0.93 -19.15
N HIS A 52 6.07 0.05 -18.42
CA HIS A 52 5.13 1.07 -18.90
C HIS A 52 5.51 2.46 -18.38
N PRO A 53 6.60 3.06 -18.90
CA PRO A 53 7.17 4.29 -18.35
C PRO A 53 6.23 5.50 -18.39
N ASP A 54 5.28 5.53 -19.30
CA ASP A 54 4.34 6.65 -19.47
C ASP A 54 3.09 6.52 -18.58
N ARG A 55 2.87 5.36 -17.96
CA ARG A 55 1.67 5.10 -17.15
C ARG A 55 1.92 5.39 -15.66
N PRO A 56 0.96 5.97 -14.94
CA PRO A 56 1.04 6.04 -13.48
C PRO A 56 1.03 4.63 -12.88
N CYS A 57 1.89 4.40 -11.88
CA CYS A 57 1.93 3.14 -11.13
C CYS A 57 1.72 3.44 -9.65
N VAL A 58 0.77 2.74 -9.03
CA VAL A 58 0.45 2.90 -7.60
C VAL A 58 0.62 1.57 -6.87
N ALA A 59 1.31 1.60 -5.73
CA ALA A 59 1.45 0.48 -4.81
C ALA A 59 0.52 0.69 -3.61
N PHE A 60 -0.43 -0.21 -3.40
CA PHE A 60 -1.24 -0.27 -2.19
C PHE A 60 -0.62 -1.28 -1.22
N VAL A 61 -0.20 -0.82 -0.06
CA VAL A 61 0.59 -1.62 0.87
C VAL A 61 0.27 -1.24 2.31
N GLY A 62 0.23 -2.21 3.22
CA GLY A 62 0.21 -1.92 4.66
C GLY A 62 1.59 -1.47 5.15
N ASP A 63 1.62 -0.78 6.28
CA ASP A 63 2.84 -0.27 6.93
C ASP A 63 3.92 -1.36 7.13
N GLY A 64 3.54 -2.54 7.66
CA GLY A 64 4.46 -3.67 7.80
C GLY A 64 5.00 -4.19 6.47
N GLY A 65 4.16 -4.27 5.43
CA GLY A 65 4.58 -4.68 4.09
C GLY A 65 5.50 -3.65 3.42
N PHE A 66 5.20 -2.37 3.60
CA PHE A 66 6.03 -1.28 3.09
C PHE A 66 7.44 -1.32 3.69
N MET A 67 7.55 -1.52 5.02
CA MET A 67 8.85 -1.64 5.68
C MET A 67 9.69 -2.82 5.19
N MET A 68 9.07 -3.88 4.68
CA MET A 68 9.81 -5.03 4.11
C MET A 68 10.47 -4.70 2.76
N SER A 69 10.01 -3.66 2.06
CA SER A 69 10.49 -3.27 0.74
C SER A 69 10.83 -1.78 0.61
N VAL A 70 10.94 -1.08 1.74
CA VAL A 70 11.18 0.38 1.78
C VAL A 70 12.46 0.80 1.05
N ALA A 71 13.48 -0.04 1.03
CA ALA A 71 14.74 0.22 0.33
C ALA A 71 14.55 0.42 -1.18
N GLU A 72 13.47 -0.10 -1.76
CA GLU A 72 13.13 0.09 -3.18
C GLU A 72 12.76 1.53 -3.53
N LEU A 73 12.49 2.38 -2.55
CA LEU A 73 12.38 3.82 -2.79
C LEU A 73 13.69 4.41 -3.34
N GLN A 74 14.84 3.89 -2.89
CA GLN A 74 16.14 4.31 -3.43
C GLN A 74 16.24 3.95 -4.90
N THR A 75 15.83 2.73 -5.27
CA THR A 75 15.79 2.28 -6.66
C THR A 75 14.88 3.18 -7.49
N SER A 76 13.67 3.47 -6.99
CA SER A 76 12.71 4.34 -7.66
C SER A 76 13.28 5.74 -7.98
N VAL A 77 13.96 6.34 -7.00
CA VAL A 77 14.53 7.68 -7.14
C VAL A 77 15.76 7.66 -8.04
N THR A 78 16.68 6.72 -7.82
CA THR A 78 17.95 6.65 -8.56
C THR A 78 17.76 6.33 -10.04
N GLU A 79 16.83 5.41 -10.35
CA GLU A 79 16.54 5.00 -11.72
C GLU A 79 15.47 5.86 -12.41
N ASN A 80 15.01 6.92 -11.73
CA ASN A 80 13.94 7.80 -12.23
C ASN A 80 12.69 7.00 -12.67
N LEU A 81 12.25 6.10 -11.82
CA LEU A 81 11.05 5.26 -12.00
C LEU A 81 9.96 5.72 -11.00
N PRO A 82 9.29 6.86 -11.24
CA PRO A 82 8.36 7.42 -10.29
C PRO A 82 7.14 6.52 -10.05
N ILE A 83 6.94 6.14 -8.80
CA ILE A 83 5.79 5.38 -8.32
C ILE A 83 5.08 6.11 -7.18
N ILE A 84 3.82 5.79 -6.96
CA ILE A 84 3.05 6.29 -5.83
C ILE A 84 2.83 5.14 -4.85
N CYS A 85 3.26 5.28 -3.61
CA CYS A 85 3.03 4.30 -2.55
C CYS A 85 1.94 4.83 -1.61
N VAL A 86 0.79 4.16 -1.55
CA VAL A 86 -0.24 4.41 -0.55
C VAL A 86 -0.03 3.40 0.57
N VAL A 87 0.45 3.90 1.70
CA VAL A 87 0.74 3.09 2.88
C VAL A 87 -0.45 3.17 3.83
N PHE A 88 -1.17 2.08 4.00
CA PHE A 88 -2.23 1.97 5.00
C PHE A 88 -1.58 1.79 6.37
N ASP A 89 -1.68 2.83 7.19
CA ASP A 89 -0.98 2.97 8.46
C ASP A 89 -1.96 2.74 9.61
N ASP A 90 -2.00 1.51 10.12
CA ASP A 90 -2.74 1.10 11.32
C ASP A 90 -1.80 0.70 12.47
N GLU A 91 -0.49 0.92 12.31
CA GLU A 91 0.58 0.64 13.25
C GLU A 91 0.70 -0.84 13.66
N GLU A 92 0.17 -1.74 12.82
CA GLU A 92 0.13 -3.15 13.18
C GLU A 92 0.12 -4.10 11.96
N ILE A 93 0.41 -5.37 12.20
CA ILE A 93 0.17 -6.45 11.25
C ILE A 93 -1.27 -6.93 11.42
N GLY A 94 -2.23 -6.11 10.94
CA GLY A 94 -3.66 -6.20 11.25
C GLY A 94 -4.27 -7.58 10.98
N LEU A 95 -3.95 -8.23 9.85
CA LEU A 95 -4.50 -9.57 9.54
C LEU A 95 -4.03 -10.65 10.52
N ILE A 96 -2.79 -10.56 11.02
CA ILE A 96 -2.28 -11.50 12.03
C ILE A 96 -2.97 -11.24 13.36
N ARG A 97 -3.12 -9.97 13.77
CA ARG A 97 -3.87 -9.60 14.98
C ARG A 97 -5.30 -10.17 14.95
N VAL A 98 -6.04 -9.96 13.86
CA VAL A 98 -7.39 -10.52 13.69
C VAL A 98 -7.40 -12.04 13.86
N LYS A 99 -6.44 -12.75 13.26
CA LYS A 99 -6.33 -14.21 13.41
C LYS A 99 -6.02 -14.64 14.86
N GLN A 100 -5.18 -13.89 15.58
CA GLN A 100 -4.92 -14.14 16.98
C GLN A 100 -6.19 -13.97 17.82
N GLN A 101 -6.92 -12.87 17.63
CA GLN A 101 -8.19 -12.59 18.30
C GLN A 101 -9.23 -13.70 18.06
N LEU A 102 -9.46 -14.06 16.80
CA LEU A 102 -10.42 -15.13 16.44
C LEU A 102 -10.06 -16.50 17.02
N LYS A 103 -8.77 -16.75 17.25
CA LYS A 103 -8.28 -17.98 17.86
C LYS A 103 -8.13 -17.87 19.38
N GLN A 104 -8.50 -16.74 19.98
CA GLN A 104 -8.33 -16.46 21.42
C GLN A 104 -6.87 -16.64 21.90
N ILE A 105 -5.91 -16.33 21.02
CA ILE A 105 -4.48 -16.29 21.32
C ILE A 105 -4.12 -14.85 21.76
N PRO A 106 -3.34 -14.66 22.83
CA PRO A 106 -2.87 -13.34 23.21
C PRO A 106 -2.14 -12.63 22.06
N GLU A 107 -2.39 -11.34 21.88
CA GLU A 107 -1.69 -10.55 20.88
C GLU A 107 -0.20 -10.52 21.14
N TYR A 108 0.59 -10.93 20.15
CA TYR A 108 2.05 -10.95 20.23
C TYR A 108 2.69 -10.66 18.88
N GLY A 109 3.67 -9.75 18.86
CA GLY A 109 4.49 -9.45 17.69
C GLY A 109 3.72 -8.80 16.53
N VAL A 110 2.57 -8.19 16.79
CA VAL A 110 1.71 -7.58 15.77
C VAL A 110 1.76 -6.04 15.78
N ARG A 111 2.23 -5.44 16.87
CA ARG A 111 2.40 -3.98 16.96
C ARG A 111 3.75 -3.59 16.38
N ILE A 112 3.77 -2.70 15.41
CA ILE A 112 4.99 -2.20 14.76
C ILE A 112 5.25 -0.72 15.07
N GLY A 113 4.26 -0.01 15.61
CA GLY A 113 4.36 1.40 15.99
C GLY A 113 4.26 2.35 14.81
N GLY A 114 3.95 3.61 15.13
CA GLY A 114 3.77 4.66 14.13
C GLY A 114 5.09 5.10 13.47
N MET A 115 5.00 5.49 12.21
CA MET A 115 6.12 5.94 11.41
C MET A 115 5.84 7.34 10.81
N HIS A 116 6.87 8.15 10.70
CA HIS A 116 6.83 9.40 9.94
C HIS A 116 7.10 9.13 8.46
N TRP A 117 6.08 8.70 7.73
CA TRP A 117 6.18 8.30 6.32
C TRP A 117 6.67 9.44 5.42
N ASP A 118 6.29 10.67 5.73
CA ASP A 118 6.74 11.89 5.08
C ASP A 118 8.25 12.09 5.19
N LYS A 119 8.79 11.99 6.40
CA LYS A 119 10.22 12.14 6.66
C LYS A 119 11.04 10.96 6.10
N LEU A 120 10.49 9.77 6.19
CA LEU A 120 11.11 8.58 5.62
C LEU A 120 11.25 8.73 4.11
N ALA A 121 10.19 9.14 3.41
CA ALA A 121 10.23 9.40 1.96
C ALA A 121 11.28 10.46 1.59
N GLN A 122 11.30 11.57 2.34
CA GLN A 122 12.27 12.65 2.14
C GLN A 122 13.72 12.15 2.32
N GLY A 123 13.97 11.23 3.27
CA GLY A 123 15.28 10.61 3.46
C GLY A 123 15.79 9.85 2.25
N PHE A 124 14.90 9.32 1.41
CA PHE A 124 15.21 8.70 0.13
C PHE A 124 15.18 9.66 -1.06
N GLY A 125 14.88 10.94 -0.85
CA GLY A 125 14.72 11.94 -1.92
C GLY A 125 13.38 11.87 -2.65
N ALA A 126 12.40 11.14 -2.11
CA ALA A 126 11.02 11.06 -2.57
C ALA A 126 10.14 12.13 -1.90
N ASP A 127 8.98 12.41 -2.48
CA ASP A 127 7.96 13.23 -1.84
C ASP A 127 7.20 12.38 -0.81
N GLY A 128 6.77 13.01 0.28
CA GLY A 128 6.04 12.30 1.33
C GLY A 128 4.96 13.17 1.98
N VAL A 129 3.82 12.56 2.29
CA VAL A 129 2.70 13.23 2.98
C VAL A 129 1.98 12.22 3.87
N ILE A 130 1.41 12.70 4.99
CA ILE A 130 0.53 11.93 5.85
C ILE A 130 -0.88 12.49 5.70
N VAL A 131 -1.87 11.61 5.58
CA VAL A 131 -3.29 11.96 5.41
C VAL A 131 -4.15 11.20 6.41
N ASP A 132 -5.18 11.88 6.93
CA ASP A 132 -6.04 11.36 7.99
C ASP A 132 -7.51 11.20 7.52
N ASN A 133 -7.81 11.55 6.27
CA ASN A 133 -9.17 11.48 5.70
C ASN A 133 -9.15 11.31 4.18
N GLU A 134 -10.31 10.97 3.61
CA GLU A 134 -10.47 10.70 2.18
C GLU A 134 -10.20 11.91 1.29
N GLN A 135 -10.56 13.13 1.73
CA GLN A 135 -10.37 14.35 0.94
C GLN A 135 -8.89 14.69 0.79
N ASP A 136 -8.11 14.54 1.87
CA ASP A 136 -6.67 14.73 1.84
C ASP A 136 -5.98 13.66 1.01
N LEU A 137 -6.47 12.40 1.08
CA LEU A 137 -5.97 11.31 0.24
C LEU A 137 -6.21 11.60 -1.25
N ASP A 138 -7.41 12.03 -1.65
CA ASP A 138 -7.69 12.39 -3.05
C ASP A 138 -6.77 13.53 -3.51
N THR A 139 -6.61 14.56 -2.68
CA THR A 139 -5.73 15.69 -2.96
C THR A 139 -4.27 15.25 -3.15
N ALA A 140 -3.77 14.40 -2.24
CA ALA A 140 -2.40 13.88 -2.28
C ALA A 140 -2.17 12.99 -3.52
N LEU A 141 -3.12 12.12 -3.86
CA LEU A 141 -3.04 11.27 -5.04
C LEU A 141 -2.99 12.10 -6.34
N ARG A 142 -3.85 13.12 -6.46
CA ARG A 142 -3.83 14.03 -7.63
C ARG A 142 -2.52 14.79 -7.74
N ALA A 143 -1.99 15.27 -6.62
CA ALA A 143 -0.71 15.96 -6.56
C ALA A 143 0.44 15.02 -6.97
N ALA A 144 0.47 13.78 -6.47
CA ALA A 144 1.48 12.79 -6.79
C ALA A 144 1.48 12.42 -8.29
N VAL A 145 0.29 12.19 -8.87
CA VAL A 145 0.17 11.93 -10.32
C VAL A 145 0.69 13.12 -11.14
N LYS A 146 0.38 14.35 -10.73
CA LYS A 146 0.79 15.56 -11.43
C LYS A 146 2.28 15.86 -11.29
N SER A 147 2.88 15.55 -10.14
CA SER A 147 4.31 15.82 -9.90
C SER A 147 5.23 14.96 -10.75
N GLY A 148 4.79 13.74 -11.09
CA GLY A 148 5.63 12.76 -11.77
C GLY A 148 6.86 12.33 -10.96
N ARG A 149 6.79 12.45 -9.62
CA ARG A 149 7.87 12.09 -8.70
C ARG A 149 7.43 10.89 -7.84
N THR A 150 8.40 10.11 -7.38
CA THR A 150 8.14 9.07 -6.37
C THR A 150 7.55 9.71 -5.14
N THR A 151 6.37 9.23 -4.72
CA THR A 151 5.61 9.81 -3.61
C THR A 151 5.15 8.71 -2.66
N VAL A 152 5.34 8.92 -1.36
CA VAL A 152 4.78 8.09 -0.30
C VAL A 152 3.64 8.85 0.38
N ILE A 153 2.47 8.23 0.41
CA ILE A 153 1.28 8.75 1.08
C ILE A 153 0.98 7.83 2.25
N GLY A 154 1.29 8.25 3.47
CA GLY A 154 0.91 7.55 4.69
C GLY A 154 -0.54 7.84 5.03
N ALA A 155 -1.44 6.91 4.73
CA ALA A 155 -2.86 7.02 5.01
C ALA A 155 -3.17 6.38 6.36
N ARG A 156 -3.44 7.19 7.38
CA ARG A 156 -3.85 6.68 8.69
C ARG A 156 -5.24 6.09 8.61
N ILE A 157 -5.36 4.87 9.08
CA ILE A 157 -6.60 4.11 9.04
C ILE A 157 -6.92 3.50 10.40
N ASP A 158 -8.22 3.27 10.63
CA ASP A 158 -8.71 2.56 11.81
C ASP A 158 -8.90 1.06 11.46
N GLY A 159 -8.05 0.21 12.04
CA GLY A 159 -8.10 -1.25 11.89
C GLY A 159 -9.18 -1.95 12.74
N SER A 160 -9.98 -1.22 13.52
CA SER A 160 -10.99 -1.81 14.41
C SER A 160 -12.06 -2.65 13.68
N GLY A 161 -12.41 -2.27 12.44
CA GLY A 161 -13.39 -2.96 11.61
C GLY A 161 -12.91 -4.23 10.91
N TYR A 162 -11.63 -4.60 11.01
CA TYR A 162 -11.08 -5.74 10.27
C TYR A 162 -11.71 -7.09 10.66
N VAL A 163 -12.09 -7.28 11.93
CA VAL A 163 -12.71 -8.53 12.40
C VAL A 163 -14.05 -8.76 11.70
N ASP A 164 -14.89 -7.74 11.66
CA ASP A 164 -16.22 -7.81 11.03
C ASP A 164 -16.09 -8.03 9.52
N GLN A 165 -15.17 -7.32 8.87
CA GLN A 165 -14.86 -7.49 7.45
C GLN A 165 -14.38 -8.91 7.14
N PHE A 166 -13.51 -9.47 7.99
CA PHE A 166 -12.99 -10.82 7.81
C PHE A 166 -14.06 -11.89 8.00
N ASN A 167 -14.98 -11.69 8.94
CA ASN A 167 -16.12 -12.59 9.16
C ASN A 167 -17.10 -12.54 7.98
N ALA A 168 -17.45 -11.35 7.50
CA ALA A 168 -18.34 -11.20 6.34
C ALA A 168 -17.82 -11.92 5.08
N LEU A 169 -16.49 -12.00 4.89
CA LEU A 169 -15.89 -12.72 3.77
C LEU A 169 -15.86 -14.25 3.93
N ARG A 170 -16.04 -14.76 5.17
CA ARG A 170 -16.10 -16.21 5.44
C ARG A 170 -17.49 -16.79 5.31
N GLU A 171 -18.50 -15.95 5.32
CA GLU A 171 -19.91 -16.33 5.17
C GLU A 171 -20.34 -16.39 3.68
N LEU A 172 -19.45 -16.03 2.76
CA LEU A 172 -19.61 -16.15 1.30
C LEU A 172 -18.98 -17.43 0.79
#